data_ac1a47e0116d32341f74eb8737d48462
#
_entry.id   ac1a47e0116d32341f74eb8737d48462
#
_cell.length_a   1.000
_cell.length_b   1.000
_cell.length_c   1.000
_cell.angle_alpha   90.00
_cell.angle_beta   90.00
_cell.angle_gamma   90.00
#
_symmetry.space_group_name_H-M   'P 1'
#
loop_
_entity.id
_entity.type
_entity.pdbx_description
1 polymer ?
#
loop_
_entity_poly.entity_id
_entity_poly.type
_entity_poly.pdbx_seq_one_letter_code
_entity_poly.pdbx_strand_id
1 'polypeptide(L)'
;MNRTSLSVCLSVALSLAAGAAVADVVPVVSARSAVMALSNSQLTDIFLGKVSHFPNGLPAVPIDLAEDSLVRDEFYAKFLGKTPAQIKAFWAKIIFTGRGQPPKTMSNGTALKKFIADNADAIGYLEREWVDSSVKVVAQPP
;
A
#
# COMPACT_ATOMS: atom_id res chain seq x y z
N MET A 1 -37.38 -17.99 59.06
CA MET A 1 -37.02 -16.72 58.50
C MET A 1 -35.93 -16.98 57.50
N ASN A 2 -36.27 -17.08 56.25
CA ASN A 2 -35.34 -17.42 55.18
C ASN A 2 -34.89 -16.14 54.47
N ARG A 3 -33.62 -15.83 54.61
CA ARG A 3 -32.98 -14.74 53.86
C ARG A 3 -32.38 -15.36 52.60
N THR A 4 -33.08 -15.28 51.53
CA THR A 4 -32.55 -15.63 50.21
C THR A 4 -31.70 -14.47 49.70
N SER A 5 -30.39 -14.64 49.71
CA SER A 5 -29.44 -13.74 49.11
C SER A 5 -29.50 -13.94 47.60
N LEU A 6 -29.98 -12.94 46.89
CA LEU A 6 -29.97 -12.90 45.43
C LEU A 6 -28.60 -12.40 44.97
N SER A 7 -27.74 -13.32 44.58
CA SER A 7 -26.47 -12.97 43.94
C SER A 7 -26.73 -12.59 42.49
N VAL A 8 -26.68 -11.30 42.23
CA VAL A 8 -26.71 -10.78 40.86
C VAL A 8 -25.31 -10.92 40.32
N CYS A 9 -25.07 -11.93 39.47
CA CYS A 9 -23.86 -12.04 38.67
C CYS A 9 -23.95 -11.03 37.53
N LEU A 10 -23.26 -9.89 37.70
CA LEU A 10 -23.07 -8.91 36.64
C LEU A 10 -22.02 -9.45 35.69
N SER A 11 -22.46 -10.13 34.61
CA SER A 11 -21.59 -10.55 33.53
C SER A 11 -21.22 -9.32 32.68
N VAL A 12 -20.06 -8.77 32.94
CA VAL A 12 -19.47 -7.75 32.07
C VAL A 12 -19.03 -8.45 30.79
N ALA A 13 -19.84 -8.36 29.74
CA ALA A 13 -19.44 -8.76 28.40
C ALA A 13 -18.39 -7.75 27.92
N LEU A 14 -17.13 -8.13 28.02
CA LEU A 14 -16.03 -7.38 27.44
C LEU A 14 -16.09 -7.58 25.92
N SER A 15 -16.78 -6.70 25.23
CA SER A 15 -16.76 -6.65 23.77
C SER A 15 -15.36 -6.24 23.33
N LEU A 16 -14.52 -7.23 22.99
CA LEU A 16 -13.32 -6.95 22.20
C LEU A 16 -13.78 -6.46 20.84
N ALA A 17 -13.76 -5.15 20.67
CA ALA A 17 -13.74 -4.57 19.33
C ALA A 17 -12.42 -4.99 18.70
N ALA A 18 -12.46 -6.08 17.92
CA ALA A 18 -11.38 -6.43 17.03
C ALA A 18 -11.35 -5.34 15.96
N GLY A 19 -10.59 -4.27 16.20
CA GLY A 19 -10.24 -3.32 15.15
C GLY A 19 -9.62 -4.13 14.02
N ALA A 20 -10.17 -4.02 12.80
CA ALA A 20 -9.57 -4.61 11.63
C ALA A 20 -8.12 -4.07 11.55
N ALA A 21 -7.14 -4.90 11.92
CA ALA A 21 -5.75 -4.57 11.73
C ALA A 21 -5.54 -4.45 10.23
N VAL A 22 -5.21 -3.24 9.74
CA VAL A 22 -4.81 -3.06 8.35
C VAL A 22 -3.57 -3.92 8.14
N ALA A 23 -3.62 -4.80 7.13
CA ALA A 23 -2.52 -5.71 6.84
C ALA A 23 -1.25 -4.91 6.55
N ASP A 24 -0.11 -5.47 6.93
CA ASP A 24 1.21 -4.89 6.69
C ASP A 24 1.47 -4.82 5.17
N VAL A 25 1.51 -3.62 4.63
CA VAL A 25 1.70 -3.36 3.19
C VAL A 25 3.14 -2.98 2.92
N VAL A 26 3.72 -3.56 1.88
CA VAL A 26 5.13 -3.33 1.49
C VAL A 26 5.26 -3.09 -0.02
N PRO A 27 6.19 -2.21 -0.44
CA PRO A 27 6.48 -2.01 -1.86
C PRO A 27 7.23 -3.21 -2.44
N VAL A 28 6.86 -3.60 -3.65
CA VAL A 28 7.41 -4.77 -4.33
C VAL A 28 7.78 -4.47 -5.78
N VAL A 29 8.78 -5.16 -6.26
CA VAL A 29 9.17 -5.25 -7.66
C VAL A 29 9.20 -6.71 -8.09
N SER A 30 9.32 -6.98 -9.40
CA SER A 30 9.54 -8.33 -9.90
C SER A 30 10.78 -8.97 -9.26
N ALA A 31 10.73 -10.26 -8.99
CA ALA A 31 11.91 -11.02 -8.57
C ALA A 31 13.08 -10.91 -9.56
N ARG A 32 12.78 -10.62 -10.83
CA ARG A 32 13.76 -10.43 -11.91
C ARG A 32 14.33 -9.01 -11.98
N SER A 33 13.79 -8.06 -11.23
CA SER A 33 14.28 -6.68 -11.20
C SER A 33 15.67 -6.61 -10.59
N ALA A 34 16.52 -5.74 -11.12
CA ALA A 34 17.82 -5.43 -10.53
C ALA A 34 17.74 -4.53 -9.31
N VAL A 35 16.57 -3.95 -9.02
CA VAL A 35 16.35 -3.08 -7.86
C VAL A 35 16.34 -3.91 -6.59
N MET A 36 17.18 -3.54 -5.62
CA MET A 36 17.29 -4.25 -4.34
C MET A 36 16.65 -3.49 -3.18
N ALA A 37 16.77 -2.18 -3.17
CA ALA A 37 16.24 -1.33 -2.11
C ALA A 37 15.94 0.08 -2.61
N LEU A 38 14.89 0.68 -2.04
CA LEU A 38 14.49 2.06 -2.30
C LEU A 38 14.23 2.77 -0.97
N SER A 39 14.59 4.04 -0.90
CA SER A 39 14.20 4.91 0.22
C SER A 39 12.75 5.38 0.05
N ASN A 40 12.15 5.86 1.14
CA ASN A 40 10.81 6.45 1.08
C ASN A 40 10.76 7.68 0.15
N SER A 41 11.83 8.46 0.08
CA SER A 41 11.95 9.57 -0.85
C SER A 41 11.94 9.11 -2.30
N GLN A 42 12.68 8.05 -2.62
CA GLN A 42 12.70 7.47 -3.97
C GLN A 42 11.34 6.88 -4.36
N LEU A 43 10.67 6.19 -3.44
CA LEU A 43 9.30 5.69 -3.64
C LEU A 43 8.33 6.85 -3.91
N THR A 44 8.40 7.90 -3.12
CA THR A 44 7.57 9.09 -3.27
C THR A 44 7.75 9.72 -4.66
N ASP A 45 8.98 9.90 -5.09
CA ASP A 45 9.28 10.51 -6.39
C ASP A 45 8.79 9.66 -7.55
N ILE A 46 8.87 8.35 -7.46
CA ILE A 46 8.37 7.43 -8.49
C ILE A 46 6.84 7.44 -8.53
N PHE A 47 6.18 7.26 -7.38
CA PHE A 47 4.71 7.18 -7.33
C PHE A 47 4.02 8.51 -7.60
N LEU A 48 4.67 9.63 -7.34
CA LEU A 48 4.16 10.97 -7.67
C LEU A 48 4.60 11.48 -9.06
N GLY A 49 5.26 10.63 -9.84
CA GLY A 49 5.64 10.95 -11.21
C GLY A 49 6.74 11.98 -11.35
N LYS A 50 7.49 12.28 -10.30
CA LYS A 50 8.63 13.21 -10.34
C LYS A 50 9.82 12.64 -11.07
N VAL A 51 10.00 11.32 -11.02
CA VAL A 51 11.00 10.57 -11.76
C VAL A 51 10.35 9.37 -12.44
N SER A 52 10.90 8.94 -13.58
CA SER A 52 10.41 7.81 -14.38
C SER A 52 11.40 6.64 -14.42
N HIS A 53 12.39 6.65 -13.56
CA HIS A 53 13.42 5.62 -13.53
C HIS A 53 13.83 5.31 -12.07
N PHE A 54 14.35 4.10 -11.88
CA PHE A 54 14.97 3.69 -10.63
C PHE A 54 16.36 4.34 -10.46
N PRO A 55 16.93 4.32 -9.25
CA PRO A 55 18.28 4.87 -9.01
C PRO A 55 19.37 4.27 -9.89
N ASN A 56 19.19 3.04 -10.38
CA ASN A 56 20.12 2.37 -11.32
C ASN A 56 19.93 2.82 -12.79
N GLY A 57 19.03 3.76 -13.06
CA GLY A 57 18.74 4.28 -14.39
C GLY A 57 17.76 3.47 -15.23
N LEU A 58 17.32 2.30 -14.77
CA LEU A 58 16.30 1.51 -15.47
C LEU A 58 14.92 2.15 -15.31
N PRO A 59 14.00 1.97 -16.29
CA PRO A 59 12.65 2.51 -16.20
C PRO A 59 11.92 2.04 -14.96
N ALA A 60 11.13 2.93 -14.37
CA ALA A 60 10.26 2.65 -13.22
C ALA A 60 8.81 3.01 -13.58
N VAL A 61 7.94 2.01 -13.59
CA VAL A 61 6.52 2.15 -13.89
C VAL A 61 5.72 1.83 -12.63
N PRO A 62 5.23 2.85 -11.91
CA PRO A 62 4.41 2.63 -10.73
C PRO A 62 3.03 2.09 -11.12
N ILE A 63 2.56 1.09 -10.38
CA ILE A 63 1.25 0.47 -10.51
C ILE A 63 0.50 0.66 -9.20
N ASP A 64 -0.75 1.06 -9.29
CA ASP A 64 -1.60 1.41 -8.16
C ASP A 64 -2.83 0.51 -8.08
N LEU A 65 -3.53 0.56 -6.97
CA LEU A 65 -4.88 0.04 -6.79
C LEU A 65 -5.89 1.18 -6.90
N ALA A 66 -7.18 0.83 -6.98
CA ALA A 66 -8.25 1.80 -7.04
C ALA A 66 -8.33 2.69 -5.77
N GLU A 67 -8.91 3.88 -5.90
CA GLU A 67 -8.96 4.88 -4.82
C GLU A 67 -9.67 4.40 -3.54
N ASP A 68 -10.57 3.42 -3.64
CA ASP A 68 -11.29 2.85 -2.50
C ASP A 68 -10.54 1.71 -1.79
N SER A 69 -9.33 1.39 -2.23
CA SER A 69 -8.53 0.34 -1.63
C SER A 69 -7.89 0.79 -0.32
N LEU A 70 -8.18 0.06 0.77
CA LEU A 70 -7.51 0.27 2.07
C LEU A 70 -6.01 -0.08 2.02
N VAL A 71 -5.63 -1.04 1.19
CA VAL A 71 -4.22 -1.39 0.96
C VAL A 71 -3.47 -0.22 0.32
N ARG A 72 -4.10 0.47 -0.63
CA ARG A 72 -3.58 1.69 -1.24
C ARG A 72 -3.39 2.80 -0.20
N ASP A 73 -4.40 3.06 0.60
CA ASP A 73 -4.37 4.10 1.63
C ASP A 73 -3.24 3.85 2.65
N GLU A 74 -3.07 2.61 3.05
CA GLU A 74 -2.00 2.19 3.97
C GLU A 74 -0.62 2.40 3.36
N PHE A 75 -0.43 2.03 2.10
CA PHE A 75 0.84 2.25 1.41
C PHE A 75 1.21 3.73 1.33
N TYR A 76 0.28 4.57 0.89
CA TYR A 76 0.54 6.01 0.77
C TYR A 76 0.79 6.66 2.13
N ALA A 77 0.06 6.27 3.15
CA ALA A 77 0.27 6.79 4.51
C ALA A 77 1.64 6.41 5.06
N LYS A 78 2.02 5.14 4.98
CA LYS A 78 3.27 4.63 5.58
C LYS A 78 4.53 5.04 4.82
N PHE A 79 4.50 4.96 3.51
CA PHE A 79 5.71 5.16 2.69
C PHE A 79 5.82 6.55 2.10
N LEU A 80 4.71 7.20 1.76
CA LEU A 80 4.70 8.53 1.18
C LEU A 80 4.29 9.63 2.16
N GLY A 81 3.74 9.27 3.31
CA GLY A 81 3.24 10.24 4.29
C GLY A 81 2.07 11.07 3.78
N LYS A 82 1.22 10.51 2.93
CA LYS A 82 0.10 11.19 2.28
C LYS A 82 -1.23 10.53 2.60
N THR A 83 -2.25 11.36 2.82
CA THR A 83 -3.64 10.91 2.95
C THR A 83 -4.28 10.72 1.57
N PRO A 84 -5.39 9.95 1.46
CA PRO A 84 -6.15 9.83 0.22
C PRO A 84 -6.56 11.17 -0.38
N ALA A 85 -7.00 12.12 0.46
CA ALA A 85 -7.38 13.46 0.03
C ALA A 85 -6.20 14.25 -0.56
N GLN A 86 -5.02 14.14 0.04
CA GLN A 86 -3.80 14.79 -0.46
C GLN A 86 -3.38 14.22 -1.82
N ILE A 87 -3.44 12.92 -1.99
CA ILE A 87 -3.12 12.25 -3.27
C ILE A 87 -4.12 12.65 -4.35
N LYS A 88 -5.41 12.66 -4.04
CA LYS A 88 -6.44 13.10 -4.97
C LYS A 88 -6.25 14.55 -5.41
N ALA A 89 -5.98 15.47 -4.48
CA ALA A 89 -5.71 16.88 -4.77
C ALA A 89 -4.44 17.06 -5.60
N PHE A 90 -3.39 16.30 -5.31
CA PHE A 90 -2.13 16.33 -6.07
C PHE A 90 -2.37 15.97 -7.54
N TRP A 91 -3.03 14.84 -7.82
CA TRP A 91 -3.26 14.41 -9.19
C TRP A 91 -4.26 15.30 -9.94
N ALA A 92 -5.29 15.82 -9.26
CA ALA A 92 -6.19 16.78 -9.86
C ALA A 92 -5.43 18.00 -10.40
N LYS A 93 -4.47 18.52 -9.64
CA LYS A 93 -3.62 19.64 -10.06
C LYS A 93 -2.70 19.25 -11.24
N ILE A 94 -2.05 18.09 -11.18
CA ILE A 94 -1.16 17.61 -12.23
C ILE A 94 -1.91 17.39 -13.55
N ILE A 95 -3.07 16.76 -13.52
CA ILE A 95 -3.93 16.52 -14.68
C ILE A 95 -4.41 17.84 -15.26
N PHE A 96 -4.87 18.77 -14.42
CA PHE A 96 -5.34 20.08 -14.87
C PHE A 96 -4.26 20.89 -15.58
N THR A 97 -3.01 20.80 -15.15
CA THR A 97 -1.87 21.49 -15.77
C THR A 97 -1.25 20.72 -16.94
N GLY A 98 -1.72 19.52 -17.24
CA GLY A 98 -1.19 18.68 -18.33
C GLY A 98 0.23 18.17 -18.10
N ARG A 99 0.73 18.17 -16.86
CA ARG A 99 2.12 17.82 -16.51
C ARG A 99 2.38 16.33 -16.34
N GLY A 100 1.36 15.50 -16.33
CA GLY A 100 1.53 14.07 -16.14
C GLY A 100 0.21 13.36 -15.90
N GLN A 101 0.30 12.07 -15.59
CA GLN A 101 -0.83 11.20 -15.32
C GLN A 101 -0.56 10.37 -14.09
N PRO A 102 -1.61 10.00 -13.33
CA PRO A 102 -1.47 9.07 -12.21
C PRO A 102 -0.98 7.70 -12.69
N PRO A 103 -0.44 6.87 -11.77
CA PRO A 103 -0.09 5.50 -12.07
C PRO A 103 -1.26 4.71 -12.66
N LYS A 104 -0.95 3.73 -13.50
CA LYS A 104 -1.92 2.75 -13.97
C LYS A 104 -2.50 1.98 -12.78
N THR A 105 -3.81 1.80 -12.75
CA THR A 105 -4.50 1.06 -11.69
C THR A 105 -4.82 -0.37 -12.10
N MET A 106 -4.71 -1.29 -11.14
CA MET A 106 -5.17 -2.67 -11.26
C MET A 106 -6.43 -2.87 -10.39
N SER A 107 -7.27 -3.80 -10.79
CA SER A 107 -8.57 -4.04 -10.13
C SER A 107 -8.44 -4.63 -8.72
N ASN A 108 -7.36 -5.35 -8.44
CA ASN A 108 -7.11 -6.00 -7.14
C ASN A 108 -5.63 -6.38 -6.97
N GLY A 109 -5.29 -6.84 -5.77
CA GLY A 109 -3.91 -7.23 -5.44
C GLY A 109 -3.39 -8.42 -6.24
N THR A 110 -4.23 -9.37 -6.61
CA THR A 110 -3.84 -10.52 -7.44
C THR A 110 -3.40 -10.07 -8.84
N ALA A 111 -4.19 -9.20 -9.47
CA ALA A 111 -3.86 -8.64 -10.78
C ALA A 111 -2.60 -7.78 -10.71
N LEU A 112 -2.45 -6.97 -9.65
CA LEU A 112 -1.28 -6.14 -9.43
C LEU A 112 -0.03 -7.00 -9.27
N LYS A 113 -0.05 -8.02 -8.42
CA LYS A 113 1.08 -8.93 -8.20
C LYS A 113 1.51 -9.62 -9.49
N LYS A 114 0.56 -10.13 -10.28
CA LYS A 114 0.85 -10.76 -11.56
C LYS A 114 1.53 -9.78 -12.52
N PHE A 115 1.03 -8.57 -12.62
CA PHE A 115 1.63 -7.55 -13.49
C PHE A 115 3.06 -7.21 -13.06
N ILE A 116 3.30 -7.03 -11.76
CA ILE A 116 4.64 -6.76 -11.21
C ILE A 116 5.58 -7.94 -11.50
N ALA A 117 5.13 -9.17 -11.26
CA ALA A 117 5.94 -10.38 -11.50
C ALA A 117 6.38 -10.50 -12.97
N ASP A 118 5.49 -10.14 -13.90
CA ASP A 118 5.72 -10.27 -15.35
C ASP A 118 6.49 -9.09 -15.96
N ASN A 119 6.65 -7.98 -15.23
CA ASN A 119 7.25 -6.74 -15.74
C ASN A 119 8.35 -6.23 -14.80
N ALA A 120 9.60 -6.43 -15.16
CA ALA A 120 10.75 -6.04 -14.34
C ALA A 120 10.86 -4.51 -14.12
N ASP A 121 10.23 -3.70 -14.97
CA ASP A 121 10.21 -2.24 -14.86
C ASP A 121 9.11 -1.73 -13.91
N ALA A 122 8.17 -2.59 -13.53
CA ALA A 122 7.04 -2.20 -12.70
C ALA A 122 7.38 -2.22 -11.21
N ILE A 123 6.74 -1.33 -10.47
CA ILE A 123 6.76 -1.27 -9.03
C ILE A 123 5.34 -1.08 -8.52
N GLY A 124 4.99 -1.80 -7.47
CA GLY A 124 3.70 -1.70 -6.81
C GLY A 124 3.85 -1.98 -5.32
N TYR A 125 2.77 -2.41 -4.71
CA TYR A 125 2.74 -2.75 -3.30
C TYR A 125 1.73 -3.86 -3.04
N LEU A 126 2.00 -4.66 -2.03
CA LEU A 126 1.15 -5.79 -1.62
C LEU A 126 1.10 -5.88 -0.10
N GLU A 127 0.08 -6.54 0.40
CA GLU A 127 0.12 -7.07 1.76
C GLU A 127 1.27 -8.07 1.86
N ARG A 128 2.07 -7.98 2.93
CA ARG A 128 3.28 -8.80 3.11
C ARG A 128 3.00 -10.30 2.99
N GLU A 129 1.85 -10.75 3.46
CA GLU A 129 1.44 -12.17 3.38
C GLU A 129 1.24 -12.69 1.96
N TRP A 130 1.07 -11.79 0.98
CA TRP A 130 0.92 -12.13 -0.43
C TRP A 130 2.25 -12.16 -1.20
N VAL A 131 3.35 -11.76 -0.56
CA VAL A 131 4.69 -11.79 -1.17
C VAL A 131 5.15 -13.23 -1.27
N ASP A 132 5.55 -13.62 -2.47
CA ASP A 132 6.11 -14.94 -2.78
C ASP A 132 7.39 -14.81 -3.62
N SER A 133 7.88 -15.92 -4.18
CA SER A 133 9.11 -15.94 -4.97
C SER A 133 9.03 -15.18 -6.31
N SER A 134 7.85 -14.76 -6.74
CA SER A 134 7.66 -14.02 -8.01
C SER A 134 7.93 -12.52 -7.87
N VAL A 135 7.91 -12.00 -6.67
CA VAL A 135 8.13 -10.60 -6.34
C VAL A 135 9.07 -10.45 -5.14
N LYS A 136 9.69 -9.28 -4.98
CA LYS A 136 10.54 -9.00 -3.83
C LYS A 136 10.26 -7.63 -3.23
N VAL A 137 10.39 -7.55 -1.92
CA VAL A 137 10.21 -6.31 -1.15
C VAL A 137 11.44 -5.43 -1.31
N VAL A 138 11.24 -4.13 -1.58
CA VAL A 138 12.33 -3.17 -1.80
C VAL A 138 12.45 -2.10 -0.72
N ALA A 139 11.52 -2.04 0.23
CA ALA A 139 11.62 -1.17 1.40
C ALA A 139 10.82 -1.75 2.56
N GLN A 140 11.25 -1.43 3.77
CA GLN A 140 10.52 -1.74 4.99
C GLN A 140 9.80 -0.48 5.49
N PRO A 141 8.68 -0.62 6.23
CA PRO A 141 8.03 0.53 6.86
C PRO A 141 9.02 1.29 7.74
N PRO A 142 8.92 2.62 7.76
CA PRO A 142 9.75 3.44 8.65
C PRO A 142 9.45 3.20 10.14
#